data_3017afb7cbe6f08bc0e38b85b0921a5c
#
_entry.id   3017afb7cbe6f08bc0e38b85b0921a5c
#
_cell.length_a   1.000
_cell.length_b   1.000
_cell.length_c   1.000
_cell.angle_alpha   90.00
_cell.angle_beta   90.00
_cell.angle_gamma   90.00
#
_symmetry.space_group_name_H-M   'P 1'
#
loop_
_entity.id
_entity.type
_entity.pdbx_description
1 polymer ?
#
loop_
_entity_poly.entity_id
_entity_poly.type
_entity_poly.pdbx_seq_one_letter_code
_entity_poly.pdbx_strand_id
1 'polypeptide(L)'
;MDCPRCNVEMESLEGEDISLQRCAECSGVFIDPGDLNRILLRNGLPVLERLGGKANLEEIAVTCPECSVDLTVVEGNDKLGLRYETCESCGGIWLDLELDEDADMQTVETAIVELFRQFRG
;
A
#
# COMPACT_ATOMS: atom_id res chain seq x y z
N MET A 1 13.21 9.12 0.65
CA MET A 1 12.72 7.88 1.28
C MET A 1 13.13 6.69 0.43
N ASP A 2 13.81 5.74 1.01
CA ASP A 2 14.32 4.58 0.28
C ASP A 2 13.36 3.39 0.34
N CYS A 3 13.27 2.66 -0.77
CA CYS A 3 12.48 1.44 -0.81
C CYS A 3 13.04 0.41 0.17
N PRO A 4 12.23 -0.16 1.06
CA PRO A 4 12.73 -1.12 2.04
C PRO A 4 13.14 -2.47 1.44
N ARG A 5 12.75 -2.73 0.19
CA ARG A 5 13.12 -3.98 -0.50
C ARG A 5 14.33 -3.82 -1.42
N CYS A 6 14.42 -2.69 -2.12
CA CYS A 6 15.41 -2.49 -3.17
C CYS A 6 16.54 -1.56 -2.75
N ASN A 7 16.39 -0.81 -1.65
CA ASN A 7 17.35 0.19 -1.16
C ASN A 7 17.65 1.31 -2.17
N VAL A 8 16.71 1.58 -3.07
CA VAL A 8 16.80 2.70 -4.01
C VAL A 8 15.82 3.77 -3.60
N GLU A 9 16.11 5.02 -3.95
CA GLU A 9 15.23 6.12 -3.62
C GLU A 9 13.90 5.98 -4.35
N MET A 10 12.79 6.09 -3.60
CA MET A 10 11.45 6.03 -4.17
C MET A 10 11.05 7.37 -4.77
N GLU A 11 10.22 7.31 -5.80
CA GLU A 11 9.67 8.50 -6.46
C GLU A 11 8.41 8.95 -5.77
N SER A 12 8.26 10.27 -5.63
CA SER A 12 7.03 10.85 -5.10
C SER A 12 6.07 11.08 -6.25
N LEU A 13 4.86 10.53 -6.14
CA LEU A 13 3.78 10.80 -7.09
C LEU A 13 2.71 11.61 -6.39
N GLU A 14 2.25 12.66 -7.04
CA GLU A 14 1.25 13.55 -6.48
C GLU A 14 0.02 13.60 -7.38
N GLY A 15 -1.14 13.48 -6.76
CA GLY A 15 -2.42 13.65 -7.42
C GLY A 15 -3.22 14.72 -6.70
N GLU A 16 -4.52 14.80 -7.01
CA GLU A 16 -5.41 15.75 -6.36
C GLU A 16 -5.68 15.31 -4.92
N ASP A 17 -5.18 16.09 -3.96
CA ASP A 17 -5.32 15.86 -2.51
C ASP A 17 -4.69 14.56 -2.00
N ILE A 18 -3.86 13.91 -2.81
CA ILE A 18 -3.15 12.69 -2.38
C ILE A 18 -1.71 12.71 -2.86
N SER A 19 -0.86 12.03 -2.13
CA SER A 19 0.52 11.77 -2.55
C SER A 19 0.94 10.38 -2.06
N LEU A 20 1.90 9.80 -2.75
CA LEU A 20 2.45 8.51 -2.36
C LEU A 20 3.89 8.39 -2.84
N GLN A 21 4.58 7.37 -2.33
CA GLN A 21 5.94 7.04 -2.76
C GLN A 21 5.90 5.73 -3.52
N ARG A 22 6.62 5.65 -4.62
CA ARG A 22 6.64 4.47 -5.47
C ARG A 22 8.08 4.07 -5.78
N CYS A 23 8.37 2.78 -5.70
CA CYS A 23 9.65 2.24 -6.14
C CYS A 23 9.58 1.89 -7.63
N ALA A 24 10.47 2.46 -8.43
CA ALA A 24 10.50 2.19 -9.86
C ALA A 24 10.98 0.78 -10.19
N GLU A 25 11.69 0.11 -9.28
CA GLU A 25 12.22 -1.23 -9.52
C GLU A 25 11.25 -2.35 -9.16
N CYS A 26 10.61 -2.28 -8.00
CA CYS A 26 9.71 -3.35 -7.54
C CYS A 26 8.24 -2.99 -7.61
N SER A 27 7.92 -1.77 -8.00
CA SER A 27 6.55 -1.22 -8.05
C SER A 27 5.83 -1.16 -6.70
N GLY A 28 6.55 -1.33 -5.60
CA GLY A 28 6.00 -1.16 -4.26
C GLY A 28 5.58 0.29 -4.03
N VAL A 29 4.50 0.46 -3.29
CA VAL A 29 3.93 1.78 -3.00
C VAL A 29 3.80 1.96 -1.49
N PHE A 30 4.27 3.10 -1.00
CA PHE A 30 4.08 3.50 0.38
C PHE A 30 3.16 4.72 0.42
N ILE A 31 2.05 4.61 1.12
CA ILE A 31 1.01 5.64 1.14
C ILE A 31 0.52 5.86 2.58
N ASP A 32 0.22 7.12 2.90
CA ASP A 32 -0.39 7.48 4.18
C ASP A 32 -1.82 6.94 4.26
N PRO A 33 -2.28 6.46 5.44
CA PRO A 33 -3.63 5.90 5.57
C PRO A 33 -4.73 6.91 5.23
N GLY A 34 -4.54 8.18 5.52
CA GLY A 34 -5.51 9.21 5.14
C GLY A 34 -5.66 9.33 3.65
N ASP A 35 -4.56 9.33 2.92
CA ASP A 35 -4.58 9.40 1.46
C ASP A 35 -5.17 8.14 0.85
N LEU A 36 -4.83 6.98 1.42
CA LEU A 36 -5.40 5.72 0.96
C LEU A 36 -6.93 5.71 1.14
N ASN A 37 -7.41 6.15 2.29
CA ASN A 37 -8.86 6.21 2.53
C ASN A 37 -9.57 7.17 1.56
N ARG A 38 -8.93 8.27 1.18
CA ARG A 38 -9.50 9.16 0.16
C ARG A 38 -9.67 8.44 -1.17
N ILE A 39 -8.66 7.68 -1.59
CA ILE A 39 -8.75 6.88 -2.82
C ILE A 39 -9.89 5.87 -2.72
N LEU A 40 -9.96 5.15 -1.61
CA LEU A 40 -11.00 4.12 -1.43
C LEU A 40 -12.39 4.73 -1.47
N LEU A 41 -12.63 5.78 -0.69
CA LEU A 41 -13.95 6.39 -0.59
C LEU A 41 -14.43 7.00 -1.92
N ARG A 42 -13.56 7.67 -2.66
CA ARG A 42 -13.96 8.26 -3.93
C ARG A 42 -14.18 7.24 -5.04
N ASN A 43 -13.77 5.99 -4.82
CA ASN A 43 -14.00 4.89 -5.75
C ASN A 43 -15.08 3.93 -5.28
N GLY A 44 -15.88 4.34 -4.30
CA GLY A 44 -17.00 3.55 -3.81
C GLY A 44 -16.65 2.41 -2.87
N LEU A 45 -15.44 2.42 -2.32
CA LEU A 45 -15.00 1.43 -1.36
C LEU A 45 -15.06 1.97 0.07
N PRO A 46 -15.23 1.12 1.07
CA PRO A 46 -15.18 1.59 2.46
C PRO A 46 -13.76 1.94 2.87
N VAL A 47 -13.60 2.67 3.98
CA VAL A 47 -12.29 2.97 4.54
C VAL A 47 -11.57 1.68 4.93
N LEU A 48 -10.24 1.77 5.04
CA LEU A 48 -9.37 0.61 5.25
C LEU A 48 -9.80 -0.24 6.45
N GLU A 49 -10.18 0.39 7.56
CA GLU A 49 -10.56 -0.32 8.77
C GLU A 49 -11.81 -1.18 8.61
N ARG A 50 -12.63 -0.90 7.61
CA ARG A 50 -13.87 -1.63 7.34
C ARG A 50 -13.73 -2.73 6.31
N LEU A 51 -12.57 -2.85 5.70
CA LEU A 51 -12.34 -3.88 4.69
C LEU A 51 -12.10 -5.25 5.30
N GLY A 52 -11.86 -5.31 6.60
CA GLY A 52 -11.56 -6.55 7.28
C GLY A 52 -10.09 -6.91 7.13
N GLY A 53 -9.78 -8.17 7.31
CA GLY A 53 -8.42 -8.66 7.26
C GLY A 53 -7.92 -9.05 8.62
N LYS A 54 -6.87 -9.85 8.64
CA LYS A 54 -6.24 -10.33 9.86
C LYS A 54 -4.75 -10.04 9.84
N ALA A 55 -4.25 -9.49 10.95
CA ALA A 55 -2.82 -9.32 11.13
C ALA A 55 -2.15 -10.69 11.26
N ASN A 56 -1.12 -10.91 10.47
CA ASN A 56 -0.27 -12.09 10.58
C ASN A 56 1.02 -11.70 11.28
N LEU A 57 1.10 -11.92 12.57
CA LEU A 57 2.24 -11.51 13.39
C LEU A 57 3.44 -12.42 13.23
N GLU A 58 3.28 -13.58 12.60
CA GLU A 58 4.37 -14.54 12.40
C GLU A 58 5.16 -14.25 11.12
N GLU A 59 4.57 -13.56 10.17
CA GLU A 59 5.25 -13.24 8.92
C GLU A 59 6.05 -11.96 9.06
N ILE A 60 7.32 -12.02 8.70
CA ILE A 60 8.20 -10.87 8.71
C ILE A 60 8.11 -10.22 7.33
N ALA A 61 7.58 -9.01 7.30
CA ALA A 61 7.46 -8.22 6.09
C ALA A 61 8.71 -7.33 5.91
N VAL A 62 8.55 -6.28 5.14
CA VAL A 62 9.61 -5.28 4.98
C VAL A 62 9.58 -4.30 6.15
N THR A 63 10.62 -3.51 6.27
CA THR A 63 10.73 -2.45 7.28
C THR A 63 10.05 -1.18 6.78
N CYS A 64 9.44 -0.41 7.68
CA CYS A 64 8.85 0.87 7.31
C CYS A 64 9.94 1.81 6.77
N PRO A 65 9.79 2.38 5.58
CA PRO A 65 10.80 3.26 5.01
C PRO A 65 10.98 4.58 5.77
N GLU A 66 10.00 4.93 6.61
CA GLU A 66 10.05 6.16 7.39
C GLU A 66 10.48 5.94 8.83
N CYS A 67 9.97 4.88 9.47
CA CYS A 67 10.16 4.64 10.90
C CYS A 67 11.24 3.60 11.21
N SER A 68 11.65 2.82 10.23
CA SER A 68 12.65 1.75 10.36
C SER A 68 12.23 0.63 11.32
N VAL A 69 10.93 0.48 11.57
CA VAL A 69 10.38 -0.64 12.35
C VAL A 69 9.73 -1.63 11.39
N ASP A 70 9.62 -2.89 11.83
CA ASP A 70 9.00 -3.92 11.00
C ASP A 70 7.53 -3.62 10.76
N LEU A 71 7.10 -3.79 9.50
CA LEU A 71 5.70 -3.63 9.15
C LEU A 71 4.90 -4.88 9.54
N THR A 72 3.65 -4.68 9.92
CA THR A 72 2.72 -5.75 10.21
C THR A 72 2.00 -6.16 8.93
N VAL A 73 2.02 -7.45 8.62
CA VAL A 73 1.29 -8.00 7.48
C VAL A 73 -0.19 -8.14 7.84
N VAL A 74 -1.07 -7.65 6.98
CA VAL A 74 -2.52 -7.81 7.12
C VAL A 74 -3.02 -8.58 5.90
N GLU A 75 -3.61 -9.74 6.14
CA GLU A 75 -4.09 -10.61 5.07
C GLU A 75 -5.60 -10.48 4.89
N GLY A 76 -6.05 -10.59 3.64
CA GLY A 76 -7.46 -10.61 3.32
C GLY A 76 -8.12 -11.92 3.74
N ASN A 77 -9.45 -11.94 3.72
CA ASN A 77 -10.22 -13.13 4.09
C ASN A 77 -10.36 -14.12 2.95
N ASP A 78 -9.83 -13.83 1.79
CA ASP A 78 -9.97 -14.69 0.63
C ASP A 78 -8.80 -15.67 0.53
N LYS A 79 -8.89 -16.53 -0.48
CA LYS A 79 -7.93 -17.60 -0.72
C LYS A 79 -6.84 -17.20 -1.72
N LEU A 80 -6.81 -15.94 -2.12
CA LEU A 80 -5.90 -15.47 -3.16
C LEU A 80 -4.59 -14.92 -2.62
N GLY A 81 -4.41 -14.90 -1.30
CA GLY A 81 -3.17 -14.41 -0.68
C GLY A 81 -3.00 -12.91 -0.75
N LEU A 82 -4.09 -12.16 -0.89
CA LEU A 82 -4.03 -10.71 -0.93
C LEU A 82 -3.67 -10.16 0.43
N ARG A 83 -2.74 -9.20 0.45
CA ARG A 83 -2.27 -8.62 1.70
C ARG A 83 -1.70 -7.22 1.48
N TYR A 84 -1.61 -6.49 2.58
CA TYR A 84 -0.83 -5.26 2.63
C TYR A 84 -0.04 -5.26 3.94
N GLU A 85 0.92 -4.36 4.06
CA GLU A 85 1.67 -4.18 5.29
C GLU A 85 1.44 -2.79 5.85
N THR A 86 1.42 -2.66 7.18
CA THR A 86 1.16 -1.40 7.83
C THR A 86 2.16 -1.15 8.95
N CYS A 87 2.54 0.12 9.14
CA CYS A 87 3.42 0.54 10.22
C CYS A 87 2.58 0.93 11.43
N GLU A 88 2.84 0.30 12.58
CA GLU A 88 2.13 0.63 13.80
C GLU A 88 2.55 1.99 14.39
N SER A 89 3.70 2.50 13.99
CA SER A 89 4.20 3.80 14.48
C SER A 89 3.60 4.97 13.73
N CYS A 90 3.63 4.95 12.38
CA CYS A 90 3.13 6.06 11.57
C CYS A 90 1.82 5.78 10.84
N GLY A 91 1.36 4.53 10.84
CA GLY A 91 0.16 4.13 10.13
C GLY A 91 0.35 3.98 8.62
N GLY A 92 1.54 4.22 8.10
CA GLY A 92 1.80 4.11 6.66
C GLY A 92 1.51 2.71 6.12
N ILE A 93 1.10 2.64 4.87
CA ILE A 93 0.69 1.40 4.21
C ILE A 93 1.64 1.08 3.08
N TRP A 94 2.18 -0.13 3.09
CA TRP A 94 3.01 -0.65 2.00
C TRP A 94 2.19 -1.61 1.16
N LEU A 95 2.18 -1.39 -0.15
CA LEU A 95 1.44 -2.21 -1.11
C LEU A 95 2.40 -2.77 -2.15
N ASP A 96 2.34 -4.08 -2.38
CA ASP A 96 3.06 -4.73 -3.47
C ASP A 96 2.17 -4.73 -4.70
N LEU A 97 2.46 -3.84 -5.64
CA LEU A 97 1.71 -3.73 -6.88
C LEU A 97 2.56 -4.17 -8.06
N GLU A 98 1.91 -4.53 -9.15
CA GLU A 98 2.58 -4.80 -10.42
C GLU A 98 2.27 -3.64 -11.36
N LEU A 99 3.28 -2.80 -11.61
CA LEU A 99 3.12 -1.58 -12.40
C LEU A 99 4.24 -1.47 -13.42
N ASP A 100 3.96 -0.79 -14.52
CA ASP A 100 4.98 -0.40 -15.49
C ASP A 100 5.85 0.71 -14.90
N GLU A 101 7.10 0.83 -15.38
CA GLU A 101 8.03 1.83 -14.87
C GLU A 101 7.51 3.25 -14.99
N ASP A 102 6.72 3.52 -16.02
CA ASP A 102 6.20 4.84 -16.31
C ASP A 102 4.74 5.03 -15.87
N ALA A 103 4.24 4.16 -14.99
CA ALA A 103 2.88 4.28 -14.48
C ALA A 103 2.67 5.64 -13.80
N ASP A 104 1.64 6.35 -14.23
CA ASP A 104 1.29 7.63 -13.65
C ASP A 104 0.40 7.45 -12.41
N MET A 105 0.04 8.56 -11.75
CA MET A 105 -0.76 8.52 -10.54
C MET A 105 -2.11 7.84 -10.76
N GLN A 106 -2.75 8.07 -11.91
CA GLN A 106 -4.03 7.45 -12.21
C GLN A 106 -3.92 5.94 -12.35
N THR A 107 -2.86 5.45 -13.00
CA THR A 107 -2.60 4.02 -13.14
C THR A 107 -2.35 3.39 -11.78
N VAL A 108 -1.58 4.04 -10.92
CA VAL A 108 -1.32 3.57 -9.56
C VAL A 108 -2.61 3.51 -8.75
N GLU A 109 -3.42 4.56 -8.83
CA GLU A 109 -4.71 4.59 -8.14
C GLU A 109 -5.62 3.44 -8.58
N THR A 110 -5.68 3.18 -9.88
CA THR A 110 -6.48 2.07 -10.42
C THR A 110 -6.00 0.73 -9.86
N ALA A 111 -4.69 0.51 -9.80
CA ALA A 111 -4.13 -0.72 -9.24
C ALA A 111 -4.47 -0.87 -7.75
N ILE A 112 -4.41 0.21 -6.99
CA ILE A 112 -4.78 0.21 -5.58
C ILE A 112 -6.26 -0.17 -5.41
N VAL A 113 -7.13 0.43 -6.20
CA VAL A 113 -8.57 0.17 -6.14
C VAL A 113 -8.87 -1.29 -6.47
N GLU A 114 -8.23 -1.85 -7.50
CA GLU A 114 -8.41 -3.24 -7.88
C GLU A 114 -7.95 -4.19 -6.77
N LEU A 115 -6.81 -3.90 -6.13
CA LEU A 115 -6.32 -4.70 -5.01
C LEU A 115 -7.35 -4.75 -3.89
N PHE A 116 -7.89 -3.60 -3.49
CA PHE A 116 -8.81 -3.55 -2.36
C PHE A 116 -10.22 -4.03 -2.70
N ARG A 117 -10.63 -3.98 -3.96
CA ARG A 117 -11.85 -4.65 -4.38
C ARG A 117 -11.76 -6.16 -4.19
N GLN A 118 -10.62 -6.74 -4.58
CA GLN A 118 -10.37 -8.16 -4.39
C GLN A 118 -10.21 -8.51 -2.91
N PHE A 119 -9.54 -7.63 -2.15
CA PHE A 119 -9.34 -7.79 -0.70
C PHE A 119 -10.67 -7.86 0.03
N ARG A 120 -11.62 -7.04 -0.39
CA ARG A 120 -12.96 -7.01 0.20
C ARG A 120 -13.73 -8.31 -0.04
N GLY A 121 -13.38 -9.00 -1.09
CA GLY A 121 -14.06 -10.23 -1.51
C GLY A 121 -15.27 -9.97 -2.31
#